data_747df6752998b266afb9cebe5a6460d3
#
_entry.id   747df6752998b266afb9cebe5a6460d3
#
_cell.length_a   1.000
_cell.length_b   1.000
_cell.length_c   1.000
_cell.angle_alpha   90.00
_cell.angle_beta   90.00
_cell.angle_gamma   90.00
#
_symmetry.space_group_name_H-M   'P 1'
#
loop_
_entity.id
_entity.type
_entity.pdbx_description
1 polymer ?
#
loop_
_entity_poly.entity_id
_entity_poly.type
_entity_poly.pdbx_seq_one_letter_code
_entity_poly.pdbx_strand_id
1 'polypeptide(L)'
;MSETKINLLDLDRDAMRAFFVELGEKPFRADQVMKWIYHFGCDDFDQMTNVNKVLKERLKEIAEIKAPEISREQRSSDGTIKWALQVGDQEVETVYIPEDDRATLCVSSQVGCALECKFCSTAQQGFNRNLKVSEIIGQVWRAARVVGGKRPITNVVMMGMGEPLLNLANVVPAMRLMMDDYGFGISKRRVTISTSGVVPALDMLGDQIDVALAISLHAPNDKLRSEIMPINDKYNIEAFLAAVRRYLGKSNANGGRVTVEYVLLDHINDDMQHAHELAKTLKDTPSKINLIPFNPFPGNPYGKPSNSRIDRFSKVLMEYGFTVIVRKTRGDDIDAACGQLVGDVIDRTKRTIKNRMQQDGISVKMV
;
A
#
# COMPACT_ATOMS: atom_id res chain seq x y z
N MET A 1 16.17 5.04 33.50
CA MET A 1 15.72 5.10 32.08
C MET A 1 14.59 4.10 31.98
N SER A 2 13.35 4.51 31.70
CA SER A 2 12.27 3.53 31.48
C SER A 2 12.62 2.73 30.23
N GLU A 3 12.76 1.44 30.34
CA GLU A 3 12.91 0.57 29.18
C GLU A 3 11.73 0.80 28.24
N THR A 4 12.01 0.99 26.96
CA THR A 4 10.95 1.21 25.96
C THR A 4 10.15 -0.08 25.84
N LYS A 5 8.85 -0.03 26.13
CA LYS A 5 7.96 -1.20 26.02
C LYS A 5 7.91 -1.72 24.57
N ILE A 6 7.81 -3.05 24.45
CA ILE A 6 7.64 -3.71 23.17
C ILE A 6 6.19 -3.53 22.72
N ASN A 7 5.99 -2.97 21.50
CA ASN A 7 4.65 -2.92 20.93
C ASN A 7 4.29 -4.28 20.31
N LEU A 8 3.30 -4.95 20.86
CA LEU A 8 2.88 -6.27 20.40
C LEU A 8 2.34 -6.27 18.96
N LEU A 9 1.93 -5.11 18.44
CA LEU A 9 1.56 -4.99 17.03
C LEU A 9 2.76 -5.03 16.06
N ASP A 10 3.99 -4.93 16.57
CA ASP A 10 5.20 -5.09 15.75
C ASP A 10 5.56 -6.58 15.51
N LEU A 11 4.90 -7.51 16.20
CA LEU A 11 5.20 -8.93 16.18
C LEU A 11 4.18 -9.70 15.34
N ASP A 12 4.62 -10.37 14.28
CA ASP A 12 3.81 -11.40 13.62
C ASP A 12 3.68 -12.64 14.55
N ARG A 13 2.91 -13.64 14.15
CA ARG A 13 2.61 -14.79 15.02
C ARG A 13 3.86 -15.53 15.50
N ASP A 14 4.84 -15.71 14.61
CA ASP A 14 6.06 -16.42 14.97
C ASP A 14 6.92 -15.61 15.94
N ALA A 15 7.08 -14.32 15.69
CA ALA A 15 7.77 -13.39 16.59
C ALA A 15 7.03 -13.24 17.93
N MET A 16 5.69 -13.19 17.92
CA MET A 16 4.89 -13.16 19.14
C MET A 16 5.09 -14.44 19.98
N ARG A 17 5.08 -15.60 19.35
CA ARG A 17 5.32 -16.88 20.04
C ARG A 17 6.75 -16.94 20.62
N ALA A 18 7.75 -16.48 19.87
CA ALA A 18 9.12 -16.41 20.38
C ALA A 18 9.22 -15.48 21.60
N PHE A 19 8.61 -14.29 21.55
CA PHE A 19 8.55 -13.38 22.70
C PHE A 19 7.93 -14.03 23.94
N PHE A 20 6.82 -14.75 23.81
CA PHE A 20 6.20 -15.43 24.95
C PHE A 20 7.07 -16.58 25.48
N VAL A 21 7.77 -17.30 24.62
CA VAL A 21 8.73 -18.35 25.05
C VAL A 21 9.89 -17.73 25.83
N GLU A 22 10.43 -16.60 25.43
CA GLU A 22 11.47 -15.86 26.20
C GLU A 22 10.95 -15.40 27.57
N LEU A 23 9.64 -15.17 27.72
CA LEU A 23 9.01 -14.89 29.00
C LEU A 23 8.81 -16.15 29.88
N GLY A 24 9.16 -17.36 29.38
CA GLY A 24 8.92 -18.63 30.06
C GLY A 24 7.47 -19.14 29.90
N GLU A 25 6.70 -18.56 29.03
CA GLU A 25 5.32 -18.93 28.73
C GLU A 25 5.24 -19.94 27.58
N LYS A 26 4.13 -20.67 27.51
CA LYS A 26 3.88 -21.60 26.39
C LYS A 26 3.46 -20.83 25.11
N PRO A 27 3.86 -21.26 23.90
CA PRO A 27 3.55 -20.56 22.64
C PRO A 27 2.07 -20.24 22.41
N PHE A 28 1.14 -21.09 22.86
CA PHE A 28 -0.30 -20.85 22.70
C PHE A 28 -0.81 -19.60 23.44
N ARG A 29 -0.05 -19.07 24.41
CA ARG A 29 -0.39 -17.81 25.08
C ARG A 29 -0.30 -16.63 24.11
N ALA A 30 0.66 -16.66 23.18
CA ALA A 30 0.73 -15.69 22.08
C ALA A 30 -0.57 -15.71 21.26
N ASP A 31 -1.03 -16.91 20.85
CA ASP A 31 -2.27 -17.07 20.09
C ASP A 31 -3.50 -16.52 20.83
N GLN A 32 -3.56 -16.72 22.17
CA GLN A 32 -4.62 -16.14 22.99
C GLN A 32 -4.60 -14.61 22.97
N VAL A 33 -3.42 -14.00 23.16
CA VAL A 33 -3.27 -12.54 23.17
C VAL A 33 -3.54 -11.96 21.78
N MET A 34 -3.05 -12.58 20.70
CA MET A 34 -3.36 -12.19 19.32
C MET A 34 -4.87 -12.16 19.06
N LYS A 35 -5.60 -13.18 19.51
CA LYS A 35 -7.07 -13.23 19.39
C LYS A 35 -7.73 -12.03 20.08
N TRP A 36 -7.26 -11.65 21.28
CA TRP A 36 -7.76 -10.46 21.95
C TRP A 36 -7.49 -9.19 21.16
N ILE A 37 -6.27 -9.03 20.65
CA ILE A 37 -5.86 -7.85 19.87
C ILE A 37 -6.68 -7.74 18.57
N TYR A 38 -6.73 -8.79 17.76
CA TYR A 38 -7.23 -8.71 16.39
C TYR A 38 -8.70 -9.07 16.23
N HIS A 39 -9.21 -10.08 16.96
CA HIS A 39 -10.63 -10.47 16.83
C HIS A 39 -11.54 -9.62 17.70
N PHE A 40 -11.09 -9.26 18.90
CA PHE A 40 -11.90 -8.45 19.82
C PHE A 40 -11.52 -6.95 19.80
N GLY A 41 -10.46 -6.57 19.07
CA GLY A 41 -9.99 -5.19 19.00
C GLY A 41 -9.54 -4.64 20.35
N CYS A 42 -9.01 -5.50 21.23
CA CYS A 42 -8.64 -5.17 22.60
C CYS A 42 -7.20 -4.67 22.68
N ASP A 43 -6.99 -3.52 23.32
CA ASP A 43 -5.70 -2.90 23.59
C ASP A 43 -5.38 -2.81 25.11
N ASP A 44 -6.21 -3.40 25.95
CA ASP A 44 -6.07 -3.43 27.39
C ASP A 44 -5.91 -4.88 27.90
N PHE A 45 -4.73 -5.19 28.49
CA PHE A 45 -4.45 -6.51 29.03
C PHE A 45 -5.42 -6.93 30.13
N ASP A 46 -6.01 -5.99 30.89
CA ASP A 46 -6.96 -6.31 31.99
C ASP A 46 -8.24 -6.94 31.46
N GLN A 47 -8.65 -6.63 30.26
CA GLN A 47 -9.85 -7.18 29.61
C GLN A 47 -9.65 -8.63 29.10
N MET A 48 -8.41 -9.14 29.05
CA MET A 48 -8.08 -10.47 28.53
C MET A 48 -8.40 -11.57 29.57
N THR A 49 -9.67 -11.99 29.66
CA THR A 49 -10.18 -12.85 30.74
C THR A 49 -9.54 -14.23 30.80
N ASN A 50 -9.02 -14.78 29.72
CA ASN A 50 -8.35 -16.09 29.64
C ASN A 50 -6.83 -16.02 29.76
N VAL A 51 -6.27 -14.84 30.06
CA VAL A 51 -4.85 -14.63 30.39
C VAL A 51 -4.74 -14.50 31.91
N ASN A 52 -3.81 -15.24 32.54
CA ASN A 52 -3.65 -15.22 33.98
C ASN A 52 -3.15 -13.86 34.48
N LYS A 53 -3.46 -13.53 35.74
CA LYS A 53 -3.17 -12.21 36.33
C LYS A 53 -1.67 -11.90 36.34
N VAL A 54 -0.82 -12.89 36.67
CA VAL A 54 0.64 -12.69 36.76
C VAL A 54 1.19 -12.29 35.40
N LEU A 55 0.78 -12.97 34.33
CA LEU A 55 1.20 -12.65 32.98
C LEU A 55 0.69 -11.26 32.54
N LYS A 56 -0.55 -10.88 32.87
CA LYS A 56 -1.08 -9.54 32.57
C LYS A 56 -0.23 -8.44 33.22
N GLU A 57 0.06 -8.56 34.50
CA GLU A 57 0.89 -7.55 35.20
C GLU A 57 2.28 -7.45 34.55
N ARG A 58 2.89 -8.61 34.25
CA ARG A 58 4.19 -8.61 33.55
C ARG A 58 4.12 -7.97 32.18
N LEU A 59 3.09 -8.26 31.37
CA LEU A 59 2.90 -7.64 30.04
C LEU A 59 2.73 -6.12 30.14
N LYS A 60 1.99 -5.62 31.14
CA LYS A 60 1.84 -4.18 31.37
C LYS A 60 3.17 -3.47 31.62
N GLU A 61 4.13 -4.15 32.25
CA GLU A 61 5.46 -3.59 32.53
C GLU A 61 6.33 -3.50 31.28
N ILE A 62 6.34 -4.56 30.46
CA ILE A 62 7.32 -4.74 29.37
C ILE A 62 6.76 -4.55 27.96
N ALA A 63 5.44 -4.55 27.80
CA ALA A 63 4.78 -4.50 26.51
C ALA A 63 3.64 -3.46 26.44
N GLU A 64 3.25 -3.11 25.24
CA GLU A 64 2.08 -2.28 24.96
C GLU A 64 1.38 -2.78 23.69
N ILE A 65 0.11 -2.37 23.50
CA ILE A 65 -0.66 -2.58 22.27
C ILE A 65 -1.06 -1.18 21.77
N LYS A 66 -0.26 -0.64 20.87
CA LYS A 66 -0.41 0.77 20.45
C LYS A 66 -0.48 0.89 18.93
N ALA A 67 -1.67 1.13 18.42
CA ALA A 67 -1.90 1.52 17.03
C ALA A 67 -1.83 3.04 16.86
N PRO A 68 -1.50 3.57 15.68
CA PRO A 68 -1.56 5.00 15.38
C PRO A 68 -2.93 5.59 15.72
N GLU A 69 -2.96 6.82 16.25
CA GLU A 69 -4.21 7.53 16.51
C GLU A 69 -4.75 8.18 15.25
N ILE A 70 -6.08 8.22 15.11
CA ILE A 70 -6.73 8.98 14.04
C ILE A 70 -6.69 10.46 14.42
N SER A 71 -5.99 11.26 13.64
CA SER A 71 -5.92 12.72 13.81
C SER A 71 -7.04 13.45 13.06
N ARG A 72 -7.46 12.87 11.90
CA ARG A 72 -8.50 13.45 11.06
C ARG A 72 -9.29 12.36 10.33
N GLU A 73 -10.60 12.57 10.21
CA GLU A 73 -11.50 11.74 9.42
C GLU A 73 -12.22 12.60 8.38
N GLN A 74 -12.31 12.11 7.14
CA GLN A 74 -13.10 12.71 6.06
C GLN A 74 -14.00 11.63 5.48
N ARG A 75 -15.27 11.96 5.22
CA ARG A 75 -16.27 11.06 4.65
C ARG A 75 -16.79 11.61 3.34
N SER A 76 -16.67 10.81 2.29
CA SER A 76 -17.20 11.09 0.97
C SER A 76 -18.69 10.76 0.90
N SER A 77 -19.37 11.43 -0.01
CA SER A 77 -20.77 11.15 -0.35
C SER A 77 -21.00 9.73 -0.91
N ASP A 78 -19.96 9.09 -1.45
CA ASP A 78 -20.00 7.71 -1.96
C ASP A 78 -19.74 6.64 -0.88
N GLY A 79 -19.61 7.06 0.38
CA GLY A 79 -19.34 6.19 1.53
C GLY A 79 -17.87 5.91 1.79
N THR A 80 -16.95 6.38 0.94
CA THR A 80 -15.50 6.30 1.17
C THR A 80 -15.12 7.10 2.42
N ILE A 81 -14.21 6.55 3.23
CA ILE A 81 -13.70 7.23 4.41
C ILE A 81 -12.18 7.32 4.31
N LYS A 82 -11.65 8.51 4.49
CA LYS A 82 -10.20 8.74 4.58
C LYS A 82 -9.84 9.17 5.99
N TRP A 83 -8.85 8.50 6.56
CA TRP A 83 -8.26 8.84 7.84
C TRP A 83 -6.81 9.28 7.68
N ALA A 84 -6.45 10.37 8.35
CA ALA A 84 -5.07 10.66 8.67
C ALA A 84 -4.74 10.02 10.03
N LEU A 85 -3.59 9.35 10.10
CA LEU A 85 -3.13 8.66 11.29
C LEU A 85 -1.78 9.21 11.72
N GLN A 86 -1.66 9.51 13.02
CA GLN A 86 -0.44 10.05 13.62
C GLN A 86 0.63 8.97 13.76
N VAL A 87 1.79 9.18 13.14
CA VAL A 87 2.95 8.28 13.17
C VAL A 87 4.20 9.04 13.61
N GLY A 88 4.42 9.10 14.92
CA GLY A 88 5.40 10.00 15.52
C GLY A 88 4.95 11.45 15.42
N ASP A 89 5.78 12.31 14.85
CA ASP A 89 5.52 13.74 14.60
C ASP A 89 4.91 14.01 13.21
N GLN A 90 4.51 12.98 12.48
CA GLN A 90 4.01 13.05 11.11
C GLN A 90 2.69 12.30 10.94
N GLU A 91 2.07 12.46 9.78
CA GLU A 91 0.82 11.79 9.44
C GLU A 91 0.93 10.96 8.17
N VAL A 92 0.20 9.84 8.13
CA VAL A 92 -0.06 9.07 6.91
C VAL A 92 -1.55 8.88 6.71
N GLU A 93 -1.96 8.75 5.46
CA GLU A 93 -3.37 8.53 5.14
C GLU A 93 -3.67 7.06 4.82
N THR A 94 -4.86 6.62 5.21
CA THR A 94 -5.47 5.33 4.83
C THR A 94 -6.90 5.56 4.37
N VAL A 95 -7.37 4.74 3.41
CA VAL A 95 -8.70 4.94 2.79
C VAL A 95 -9.50 3.65 2.82
N TYR A 96 -10.69 3.74 3.40
CA TYR A 96 -11.69 2.68 3.38
C TYR A 96 -12.69 2.94 2.26
N ILE A 97 -12.85 1.95 1.36
CA ILE A 97 -13.69 2.02 0.17
C ILE A 97 -14.74 0.92 0.26
N PRO A 98 -15.97 1.25 0.68
CA PRO A 98 -17.08 0.29 0.69
C PRO A 98 -17.64 0.10 -0.71
N GLU A 99 -17.96 -1.16 -1.03
CA GLU A 99 -18.72 -1.58 -2.22
C GLU A 99 -19.83 -2.54 -1.76
N ASP A 100 -20.68 -2.98 -2.68
CA ASP A 100 -21.84 -3.80 -2.31
C ASP A 100 -21.43 -5.13 -1.65
N ASP A 101 -20.47 -5.84 -2.24
CA ASP A 101 -20.04 -7.18 -1.80
C ASP A 101 -18.70 -7.20 -1.07
N ARG A 102 -18.01 -6.07 -1.00
CA ARG A 102 -16.67 -5.98 -0.42
C ARG A 102 -16.39 -4.60 0.17
N ALA A 103 -15.42 -4.57 1.05
CA ALA A 103 -14.84 -3.33 1.51
C ALA A 103 -13.32 -3.41 1.42
N THR A 104 -12.71 -2.48 0.71
CA THR A 104 -11.26 -2.44 0.48
C THR A 104 -10.64 -1.37 1.37
N LEU A 105 -9.59 -1.73 2.10
CA LEU A 105 -8.76 -0.77 2.82
C LEU A 105 -7.45 -0.56 2.06
N CYS A 106 -7.17 0.70 1.70
CA CYS A 106 -5.91 1.13 1.13
C CYS A 106 -5.00 1.60 2.26
N VAL A 107 -3.84 0.95 2.45
CA VAL A 107 -2.89 1.24 3.54
C VAL A 107 -1.57 1.78 3.02
N SER A 108 -0.96 2.64 3.82
CA SER A 108 0.34 3.27 3.59
C SER A 108 1.48 2.42 4.15
N SER A 109 2.64 2.44 3.50
CA SER A 109 3.84 1.69 3.90
C SER A 109 5.01 2.57 4.31
N GLN A 110 4.98 3.86 3.97
CA GLN A 110 6.04 4.82 4.27
C GLN A 110 5.42 6.18 4.62
N VAL A 111 6.17 7.00 5.33
CA VAL A 111 5.89 8.43 5.47
C VAL A 111 6.48 9.14 4.25
N GLY A 112 5.62 9.57 3.34
CA GLY A 112 6.01 10.01 2.01
C GLY A 112 6.42 8.87 1.08
N CYS A 113 7.17 9.16 0.00
CA CYS A 113 7.63 8.16 -0.95
C CYS A 113 9.02 8.50 -1.49
N ALA A 114 9.91 7.50 -1.52
CA ALA A 114 11.26 7.68 -2.07
C ALA A 114 11.28 7.73 -3.61
N LEU A 115 10.22 7.30 -4.29
CA LEU A 115 10.09 7.34 -5.73
C LEU A 115 9.55 8.70 -6.20
N GLU A 116 9.90 9.09 -7.41
CA GLU A 116 9.58 10.42 -7.97
C GLU A 116 8.53 10.33 -9.09
N CYS A 117 7.48 9.51 -8.90
CA CYS A 117 6.39 9.40 -9.86
C CYS A 117 5.70 10.76 -10.05
N LYS A 118 5.75 11.32 -11.25
CA LYS A 118 5.30 12.71 -11.51
C LYS A 118 3.80 12.92 -11.39
N PHE A 119 3.01 11.86 -11.47
CA PHE A 119 1.56 11.88 -11.35
C PHE A 119 1.04 11.58 -9.93
N CYS A 120 1.93 11.47 -8.93
CA CYS A 120 1.58 11.07 -7.57
C CYS A 120 1.86 12.19 -6.57
N SER A 121 0.84 12.61 -5.84
CA SER A 121 0.93 13.65 -4.81
C SER A 121 1.87 13.24 -3.66
N THR A 122 1.78 12.00 -3.19
CA THR A 122 2.70 11.47 -2.16
C THR A 122 4.17 11.57 -2.57
N ALA A 123 4.48 11.30 -3.84
CA ALA A 123 5.85 11.40 -4.34
C ALA A 123 6.38 12.83 -4.36
N GLN A 124 5.51 13.83 -4.49
CA GLN A 124 5.89 15.25 -4.45
C GLN A 124 6.23 15.74 -3.04
N GLN A 125 5.72 15.07 -2.00
CA GLN A 125 6.02 15.40 -0.62
C GLN A 125 7.43 14.98 -0.17
N GLY A 126 8.10 14.12 -0.95
CA GLY A 126 9.38 13.52 -0.58
C GLY A 126 9.23 12.31 0.33
N PHE A 127 10.29 11.96 1.06
CA PHE A 127 10.36 10.76 1.88
C PHE A 127 10.96 11.08 3.26
N ASN A 128 10.39 10.53 4.30
CA ASN A 128 10.94 10.63 5.66
C ASN A 128 11.47 9.29 6.16
N ARG A 129 10.63 8.29 6.34
CA ARG A 129 10.99 6.97 6.85
C ARG A 129 10.03 5.86 6.44
N ASN A 130 10.45 4.66 6.64
CA ASN A 130 9.59 3.49 6.59
C ASN A 130 8.66 3.46 7.80
N LEU A 131 7.41 2.97 7.60
CA LEU A 131 6.51 2.65 8.69
C LEU A 131 6.92 1.35 9.35
N LYS A 132 6.75 1.24 10.67
CA LYS A 132 6.90 0.01 11.45
C LYS A 132 5.74 -0.95 11.16
N VAL A 133 5.89 -2.21 11.55
CA VAL A 133 4.81 -3.21 11.44
C VAL A 133 3.55 -2.71 12.16
N SER A 134 3.68 -2.23 13.40
CA SER A 134 2.59 -1.68 14.21
C SER A 134 1.90 -0.47 13.55
N GLU A 135 2.64 0.35 12.82
CA GLU A 135 2.06 1.49 12.11
C GLU A 135 1.33 1.05 10.82
N ILE A 136 1.77 -0.03 10.17
CA ILE A 136 1.10 -0.59 8.99
C ILE A 136 -0.16 -1.36 9.40
N ILE A 137 -0.02 -2.36 10.29
CA ILE A 137 -1.16 -3.16 10.73
C ILE A 137 -2.13 -2.35 11.59
N GLY A 138 -1.63 -1.33 12.27
CA GLY A 138 -2.42 -0.40 13.07
C GLY A 138 -3.43 0.39 12.24
N GLN A 139 -3.16 0.67 10.95
CA GLN A 139 -4.13 1.26 10.04
C GLN A 139 -5.34 0.31 9.86
N VAL A 140 -5.07 -0.99 9.65
CA VAL A 140 -6.14 -2.02 9.53
C VAL A 140 -6.91 -2.14 10.83
N TRP A 141 -6.20 -2.17 11.97
CA TRP A 141 -6.77 -2.32 13.29
C TRP A 141 -7.69 -1.14 13.66
N ARG A 142 -7.26 0.11 13.40
CA ARG A 142 -8.07 1.31 13.63
C ARG A 142 -9.29 1.34 12.72
N ALA A 143 -9.11 1.10 11.42
CA ALA A 143 -10.20 1.07 10.47
C ALA A 143 -11.24 0.01 10.82
N ALA A 144 -10.82 -1.21 11.18
CA ALA A 144 -11.72 -2.29 11.58
C ALA A 144 -12.58 -1.92 12.82
N ARG A 145 -11.98 -1.23 13.80
CA ARG A 145 -12.73 -0.74 14.98
C ARG A 145 -13.74 0.35 14.63
N VAL A 146 -13.39 1.28 13.75
CA VAL A 146 -14.29 2.38 13.35
C VAL A 146 -15.45 1.89 12.51
N VAL A 147 -15.21 1.02 11.51
CA VAL A 147 -16.28 0.54 10.63
C VAL A 147 -17.16 -0.52 11.31
N GLY A 148 -16.63 -1.23 12.31
CA GLY A 148 -17.33 -2.28 13.05
C GLY A 148 -17.76 -3.45 12.15
N GLY A 149 -18.67 -4.29 12.69
CA GLY A 149 -19.13 -5.50 11.99
C GLY A 149 -20.12 -5.28 10.85
N LYS A 150 -20.63 -4.04 10.64
CA LYS A 150 -21.66 -3.78 9.62
C LYS A 150 -21.16 -3.96 8.18
N ARG A 151 -19.92 -3.54 7.91
CA ARG A 151 -19.23 -3.74 6.62
C ARG A 151 -17.75 -4.03 6.90
N PRO A 152 -17.39 -5.27 7.25
CA PRO A 152 -16.02 -5.61 7.62
C PRO A 152 -15.06 -5.42 6.43
N ILE A 153 -13.80 -5.11 6.74
CA ILE A 153 -12.73 -5.04 5.74
C ILE A 153 -12.54 -6.45 5.16
N THR A 154 -12.76 -6.59 3.86
CA THR A 154 -12.62 -7.88 3.15
C THR A 154 -11.35 -7.95 2.32
N ASN A 155 -10.81 -6.79 1.92
CA ASN A 155 -9.63 -6.66 1.07
C ASN A 155 -8.70 -5.59 1.65
N VAL A 156 -7.40 -5.83 1.60
CA VAL A 156 -6.38 -4.83 1.91
C VAL A 156 -5.44 -4.66 0.72
N VAL A 157 -5.16 -3.42 0.35
CA VAL A 157 -4.24 -3.09 -0.74
C VAL A 157 -3.14 -2.16 -0.24
N MET A 158 -1.88 -2.53 -0.47
CA MET A 158 -0.71 -1.70 -0.17
C MET A 158 -0.49 -0.70 -1.32
N MET A 159 -1.42 0.25 -1.44
CA MET A 159 -1.47 1.24 -2.53
C MET A 159 -1.60 2.67 -2.00
N GLY A 160 -1.39 2.87 -0.70
CA GLY A 160 -1.36 4.17 -0.05
C GLY A 160 -0.01 4.87 -0.25
N MET A 161 0.44 5.60 0.76
CA MET A 161 1.70 6.33 0.71
C MET A 161 2.91 5.39 0.77
N GLY A 162 3.88 5.60 -0.14
CA GLY A 162 5.15 4.87 -0.19
C GLY A 162 5.21 3.74 -1.22
N GLU A 163 6.43 3.22 -1.40
CA GLU A 163 6.72 1.99 -2.16
C GLU A 163 6.91 0.82 -1.19
N PRO A 164 5.96 -0.15 -1.15
CA PRO A 164 6.01 -1.22 -0.16
C PRO A 164 7.29 -2.08 -0.24
N LEU A 165 7.82 -2.30 -1.44
CA LEU A 165 9.04 -3.11 -1.59
C LEU A 165 10.31 -2.42 -1.06
N LEU A 166 10.29 -1.11 -0.84
CA LEU A 166 11.38 -0.41 -0.13
C LEU A 166 11.25 -0.53 1.40
N ASN A 167 10.14 -1.09 1.89
CA ASN A 167 9.90 -1.38 3.32
C ASN A 167 9.57 -2.85 3.57
N LEU A 168 10.15 -3.77 2.80
CA LEU A 168 9.78 -5.18 2.78
C LEU A 168 9.86 -5.83 4.18
N ALA A 169 10.85 -5.46 4.98
CA ALA A 169 11.06 -5.99 6.33
C ALA A 169 9.88 -5.75 7.29
N ASN A 170 9.13 -4.66 7.11
CA ASN A 170 7.95 -4.36 7.93
C ASN A 170 6.64 -4.73 7.22
N VAL A 171 6.62 -4.64 5.89
CA VAL A 171 5.42 -4.95 5.09
C VAL A 171 5.08 -6.44 5.13
N VAL A 172 6.08 -7.33 5.06
CA VAL A 172 5.84 -8.79 5.08
C VAL A 172 5.21 -9.24 6.40
N PRO A 173 5.77 -8.91 7.59
CA PRO A 173 5.11 -9.26 8.86
C PRO A 173 3.69 -8.68 8.99
N ALA A 174 3.48 -7.42 8.55
CA ALA A 174 2.15 -6.81 8.58
C ALA A 174 1.16 -7.57 7.68
N MET A 175 1.56 -7.97 6.46
CA MET A 175 0.70 -8.79 5.59
C MET A 175 0.45 -10.19 6.15
N ARG A 176 1.43 -10.80 6.84
CA ARG A 176 1.21 -12.07 7.54
C ARG A 176 0.12 -11.92 8.61
N LEU A 177 0.14 -10.85 9.41
CA LEU A 177 -0.91 -10.55 10.40
C LEU A 177 -2.28 -10.30 9.74
N MET A 178 -2.33 -9.69 8.55
CA MET A 178 -3.58 -9.55 7.79
C MET A 178 -4.19 -10.90 7.40
N MET A 179 -3.34 -11.91 7.13
CA MET A 179 -3.77 -13.21 6.64
C MET A 179 -3.89 -14.29 7.74
N ASP A 180 -3.21 -14.12 8.86
CA ASP A 180 -3.19 -15.09 9.96
C ASP A 180 -4.58 -15.30 10.56
N ASP A 181 -4.95 -16.55 10.87
CA ASP A 181 -6.25 -16.92 11.47
C ASP A 181 -6.44 -16.30 12.86
N TYR A 182 -5.36 -16.00 13.60
CA TYR A 182 -5.39 -15.26 14.87
C TYR A 182 -5.20 -13.75 14.67
N GLY A 183 -4.91 -13.32 13.43
CA GLY A 183 -4.90 -11.94 12.96
C GLY A 183 -6.25 -11.53 12.40
N PHE A 184 -6.25 -11.00 11.17
CA PHE A 184 -7.49 -10.58 10.51
C PHE A 184 -8.15 -11.67 9.64
N GLY A 185 -7.49 -12.81 9.37
CA GLY A 185 -8.03 -13.92 8.61
C GLY A 185 -8.36 -13.61 7.14
N ILE A 186 -7.74 -12.59 6.57
CA ILE A 186 -8.01 -12.17 5.20
C ILE A 186 -7.32 -13.12 4.23
N SER A 187 -8.05 -13.66 3.26
CA SER A 187 -7.47 -14.56 2.25
C SER A 187 -6.32 -13.89 1.49
N LYS A 188 -5.25 -14.63 1.22
CA LYS A 188 -4.08 -14.17 0.44
C LYS A 188 -4.42 -13.55 -0.92
N ARG A 189 -5.54 -13.92 -1.54
CA ARG A 189 -6.05 -13.33 -2.79
C ARG A 189 -6.66 -11.95 -2.60
N ARG A 190 -6.92 -11.57 -1.35
CA ARG A 190 -7.55 -10.29 -0.94
C ARG A 190 -6.58 -9.36 -0.22
N VAL A 191 -5.33 -9.80 0.00
CA VAL A 191 -4.22 -8.95 0.42
C VAL A 191 -3.35 -8.71 -0.81
N THR A 192 -3.28 -7.46 -1.27
CA THR A 192 -2.58 -7.08 -2.49
C THR A 192 -1.40 -6.17 -2.17
N ILE A 193 -0.21 -6.55 -2.62
CA ILE A 193 0.93 -5.64 -2.66
C ILE A 193 1.03 -5.01 -4.05
N SER A 194 1.27 -3.70 -4.10
CA SER A 194 1.53 -2.97 -5.34
C SER A 194 2.97 -2.50 -5.37
N THR A 195 3.60 -2.50 -6.54
CA THR A 195 4.97 -2.00 -6.68
C THR A 195 5.20 -1.27 -7.99
N SER A 196 6.05 -0.28 -7.92
CA SER A 196 6.56 0.47 -9.08
C SER A 196 7.76 -0.22 -9.75
N GLY A 197 8.21 -1.38 -9.24
CA GLY A 197 9.23 -2.19 -9.91
C GLY A 197 10.61 -2.17 -9.24
N VAL A 198 10.68 -2.28 -7.93
CA VAL A 198 11.93 -2.53 -7.20
C VAL A 198 12.30 -4.01 -7.37
N VAL A 199 12.94 -4.34 -8.51
CA VAL A 199 13.16 -5.72 -8.99
C VAL A 199 13.80 -6.65 -7.96
N PRO A 200 14.92 -6.32 -7.28
CA PRO A 200 15.52 -7.24 -6.30
C PRO A 200 14.59 -7.55 -5.13
N ALA A 201 13.81 -6.56 -4.68
CA ALA A 201 12.89 -6.75 -3.58
C ALA A 201 11.65 -7.56 -3.99
N LEU A 202 11.24 -7.48 -5.27
CA LEU A 202 10.16 -8.32 -5.81
C LEU A 202 10.58 -9.80 -5.86
N ASP A 203 11.83 -10.09 -6.22
CA ASP A 203 12.35 -11.46 -6.17
C ASP A 203 12.36 -11.98 -4.72
N MET A 204 12.82 -11.17 -3.75
CA MET A 204 12.79 -11.52 -2.33
C MET A 204 11.37 -11.72 -1.77
N LEU A 205 10.39 -10.94 -2.25
CA LEU A 205 8.99 -11.07 -1.83
C LEU A 205 8.46 -12.49 -2.09
N GLY A 206 8.71 -13.03 -3.29
CA GLY A 206 8.21 -14.35 -3.70
C GLY A 206 8.76 -15.50 -2.86
N ASP A 207 9.86 -15.31 -2.14
CA ASP A 207 10.45 -16.28 -1.22
C ASP A 207 9.91 -16.16 0.21
N GLN A 208 9.29 -15.03 0.55
CA GLN A 208 8.85 -14.72 1.92
C GLN A 208 7.34 -14.86 2.13
N ILE A 209 6.53 -14.56 1.10
CA ILE A 209 5.06 -14.51 1.24
C ILE A 209 4.36 -14.70 -0.10
N ASP A 210 3.18 -15.33 -0.08
CA ASP A 210 2.31 -15.50 -1.24
C ASP A 210 1.07 -14.62 -1.09
N VAL A 211 1.04 -13.48 -1.78
CA VAL A 211 -0.05 -12.50 -1.79
C VAL A 211 -0.37 -12.06 -3.21
N ALA A 212 -1.51 -11.42 -3.42
CA ALA A 212 -1.83 -10.86 -4.74
C ALA A 212 -0.87 -9.72 -5.10
N LEU A 213 -0.39 -9.71 -6.35
CA LEU A 213 0.53 -8.70 -6.87
C LEU A 213 -0.21 -7.76 -7.83
N ALA A 214 -0.04 -6.47 -7.63
CA ALA A 214 -0.31 -5.43 -8.60
C ALA A 214 0.99 -4.73 -8.99
N ILE A 215 1.09 -4.28 -10.24
CA ILE A 215 2.25 -3.55 -10.73
C ILE A 215 1.85 -2.20 -11.31
N SER A 216 2.55 -1.17 -10.88
CA SER A 216 2.44 0.19 -11.41
C SER A 216 3.29 0.31 -12.67
N LEU A 217 2.71 0.01 -13.84
CA LEU A 217 3.42 0.08 -15.12
C LEU A 217 3.34 1.48 -15.73
N HIS A 218 2.14 2.01 -15.90
CA HIS A 218 1.76 3.37 -16.29
C HIS A 218 2.30 3.89 -17.63
N ALA A 219 3.13 3.14 -18.33
CA ALA A 219 3.61 3.47 -19.66
C ALA A 219 3.83 2.19 -20.50
N PRO A 220 3.69 2.26 -21.83
CA PRO A 220 3.85 1.09 -22.71
C PRO A 220 5.31 0.83 -23.10
N ASN A 221 6.22 1.80 -22.94
CA ASN A 221 7.62 1.74 -23.31
C ASN A 221 8.52 2.46 -22.29
N ASP A 222 9.82 2.15 -22.33
CA ASP A 222 10.79 2.66 -21.36
C ASP A 222 10.98 4.18 -21.43
N LYS A 223 10.96 4.76 -22.63
CA LYS A 223 11.14 6.20 -22.80
C LYS A 223 10.08 6.97 -22.00
N LEU A 224 8.82 6.65 -22.23
CA LEU A 224 7.72 7.33 -21.56
C LEU A 224 7.68 6.96 -20.07
N ARG A 225 8.00 5.70 -19.74
CA ARG A 225 8.04 5.27 -18.34
C ARG A 225 9.10 6.01 -17.53
N SER A 226 10.30 6.20 -18.08
CA SER A 226 11.37 6.99 -17.45
C SER A 226 10.97 8.45 -17.23
N GLU A 227 10.22 9.03 -18.17
CA GLU A 227 9.72 10.40 -18.06
C GLU A 227 8.75 10.59 -16.88
N ILE A 228 7.83 9.63 -16.64
CA ILE A 228 6.79 9.76 -15.61
C ILE A 228 7.09 8.98 -14.33
N MET A 229 7.99 7.98 -14.38
CA MET A 229 8.42 7.12 -13.29
C MET A 229 9.93 6.87 -13.34
N PRO A 230 10.77 7.70 -12.73
CA PRO A 230 12.23 7.62 -12.83
C PRO A 230 12.85 6.30 -12.33
N ILE A 231 12.14 5.49 -11.56
CA ILE A 231 12.59 4.14 -11.16
C ILE A 231 12.89 3.26 -12.39
N ASN A 232 12.29 3.55 -13.55
CA ASN A 232 12.52 2.83 -14.79
C ASN A 232 13.97 2.93 -15.28
N ASP A 233 14.68 4.01 -14.99
CA ASP A 233 16.09 4.17 -15.35
C ASP A 233 16.97 3.14 -14.64
N LYS A 234 16.53 2.68 -13.48
CA LYS A 234 17.21 1.64 -12.71
C LYS A 234 16.74 0.23 -13.07
N TYR A 235 15.43 0.07 -13.33
CA TYR A 235 14.79 -1.20 -13.65
C TYR A 235 13.82 -0.97 -14.80
N ASN A 236 14.24 -1.26 -16.02
CA ASN A 236 13.44 -1.11 -17.22
C ASN A 236 12.25 -2.08 -17.24
N ILE A 237 11.32 -1.88 -18.17
CA ILE A 237 10.09 -2.66 -18.28
C ILE A 237 10.38 -4.16 -18.42
N GLU A 238 11.37 -4.54 -19.25
CA GLU A 238 11.68 -5.97 -19.44
C GLU A 238 12.21 -6.63 -18.18
N ALA A 239 13.14 -6.00 -17.46
CA ALA A 239 13.63 -6.49 -16.18
C ALA A 239 12.50 -6.60 -15.14
N PHE A 240 11.61 -5.63 -15.13
CA PHE A 240 10.47 -5.62 -14.23
C PHE A 240 9.47 -6.75 -14.55
N LEU A 241 9.05 -6.89 -15.81
CA LEU A 241 8.13 -7.95 -16.22
C LEU A 241 8.74 -9.34 -16.07
N ALA A 242 10.06 -9.49 -16.27
CA ALA A 242 10.75 -10.73 -15.99
C ALA A 242 10.65 -11.12 -14.49
N ALA A 243 10.83 -10.17 -13.58
CA ALA A 243 10.64 -10.39 -12.14
C ALA A 243 9.18 -10.74 -11.80
N VAL A 244 8.23 -10.07 -12.44
CA VAL A 244 6.79 -10.38 -12.30
C VAL A 244 6.50 -11.83 -12.72
N ARG A 245 7.02 -12.27 -13.87
CA ARG A 245 6.84 -13.67 -14.33
C ARG A 245 7.45 -14.68 -13.34
N ARG A 246 8.62 -14.38 -12.75
CA ARG A 246 9.21 -15.22 -11.69
C ARG A 246 8.31 -15.28 -10.45
N TYR A 247 7.77 -14.15 -10.03
CA TYR A 247 6.82 -14.11 -8.91
C TYR A 247 5.56 -14.92 -9.19
N LEU A 248 4.95 -14.77 -10.37
CA LEU A 248 3.76 -15.53 -10.78
C LEU A 248 4.01 -17.04 -10.82
N GLY A 249 5.22 -17.46 -11.15
CA GLY A 249 5.63 -18.87 -11.11
C GLY A 249 5.67 -19.48 -9.70
N LYS A 250 5.81 -18.64 -8.66
CA LYS A 250 5.83 -19.05 -7.25
C LYS A 250 4.47 -18.84 -6.56
N SER A 251 3.66 -17.86 -7.02
CA SER A 251 2.44 -17.41 -6.35
C SER A 251 1.19 -18.11 -6.84
N ASN A 252 0.36 -18.55 -5.88
CA ASN A 252 -1.00 -19.04 -6.12
C ASN A 252 -2.09 -17.99 -5.81
N ALA A 253 -1.72 -16.86 -5.21
CA ALA A 253 -2.66 -15.80 -4.82
C ALA A 253 -3.25 -15.06 -6.02
N ASN A 254 -2.49 -14.96 -7.11
CA ASN A 254 -2.89 -14.22 -8.31
C ASN A 254 -3.75 -15.01 -9.31
N GLY A 255 -3.95 -16.32 -9.12
CA GLY A 255 -4.61 -17.16 -10.11
C GLY A 255 -3.91 -17.13 -11.48
N GLY A 256 -2.56 -17.02 -11.47
CA GLY A 256 -1.70 -17.00 -12.66
C GLY A 256 -1.67 -15.69 -13.42
N ARG A 257 -2.26 -14.58 -12.91
CA ARG A 257 -2.30 -13.29 -13.59
C ARG A 257 -1.93 -12.16 -12.65
N VAL A 258 -1.07 -11.22 -13.11
CA VAL A 258 -0.80 -9.98 -12.38
C VAL A 258 -1.86 -8.91 -12.67
N THR A 259 -2.10 -8.01 -11.72
CA THR A 259 -2.87 -6.80 -11.97
C THR A 259 -1.93 -5.69 -12.44
N VAL A 260 -2.13 -5.17 -13.66
CA VAL A 260 -1.39 -4.05 -14.20
C VAL A 260 -2.20 -2.78 -13.95
N GLU A 261 -1.67 -1.89 -13.14
CA GLU A 261 -2.22 -0.56 -12.92
C GLU A 261 -1.63 0.39 -13.97
N TYR A 262 -2.49 1.10 -14.70
CA TYR A 262 -2.11 2.03 -15.76
C TYR A 262 -2.88 3.33 -15.60
N VAL A 263 -2.22 4.37 -15.09
CA VAL A 263 -2.79 5.72 -15.02
C VAL A 263 -2.86 6.31 -16.43
N LEU A 264 -4.02 6.83 -16.79
CA LEU A 264 -4.22 7.50 -18.07
C LEU A 264 -4.05 9.02 -17.88
N LEU A 265 -3.02 9.58 -18.50
CA LEU A 265 -2.66 11.00 -18.50
C LEU A 265 -3.00 11.60 -19.88
N ASP A 266 -3.82 12.65 -19.90
CA ASP A 266 -4.32 13.27 -21.13
C ASP A 266 -3.18 13.72 -22.03
N HIS A 267 -3.21 13.27 -23.30
CA HIS A 267 -2.20 13.55 -24.34
C HIS A 267 -0.75 13.12 -24.01
N ILE A 268 -0.55 12.28 -22.98
CA ILE A 268 0.79 11.80 -22.59
C ILE A 268 0.94 10.30 -22.89
N ASN A 269 0.05 9.46 -22.35
CA ASN A 269 0.14 7.99 -22.46
C ASN A 269 -1.19 7.33 -22.87
N ASP A 270 -2.16 8.11 -23.32
CA ASP A 270 -3.55 7.72 -23.60
C ASP A 270 -3.89 7.62 -25.10
N ASP A 271 -2.88 7.69 -25.97
CA ASP A 271 -3.06 7.51 -27.42
C ASP A 271 -3.33 6.04 -27.78
N MET A 272 -4.02 5.81 -28.91
CA MET A 272 -4.29 4.45 -29.38
C MET A 272 -3.02 3.66 -29.68
N GLN A 273 -1.97 4.34 -30.18
CA GLN A 273 -0.67 3.71 -30.37
C GLN A 273 -0.10 3.19 -29.05
N HIS A 274 -0.24 3.94 -27.95
CA HIS A 274 0.18 3.48 -26.61
C HIS A 274 -0.60 2.24 -26.15
N ALA A 275 -1.90 2.11 -26.48
CA ALA A 275 -2.67 0.91 -26.19
C ALA A 275 -2.14 -0.32 -26.96
N HIS A 276 -1.82 -0.16 -28.25
CA HIS A 276 -1.22 -1.24 -29.06
C HIS A 276 0.18 -1.62 -28.56
N GLU A 277 1.01 -0.65 -28.18
CA GLU A 277 2.32 -0.88 -27.59
C GLU A 277 2.20 -1.62 -26.25
N LEU A 278 1.28 -1.18 -25.36
CA LEU A 278 1.04 -1.82 -24.08
C LEU A 278 0.62 -3.29 -24.25
N ALA A 279 -0.28 -3.57 -25.19
CA ALA A 279 -0.70 -4.94 -25.49
C ALA A 279 0.48 -5.81 -25.94
N LYS A 280 1.37 -5.29 -26.79
CA LYS A 280 2.59 -5.98 -27.22
C LYS A 280 3.58 -6.22 -26.09
N THR A 281 3.77 -5.21 -25.23
CA THR A 281 4.67 -5.27 -24.06
C THR A 281 4.22 -6.35 -23.07
N LEU A 282 2.91 -6.53 -22.90
CA LEU A 282 2.33 -7.48 -21.94
C LEU A 282 2.05 -8.88 -22.53
N LYS A 283 2.32 -9.13 -23.83
CA LYS A 283 1.94 -10.37 -24.53
C LYS A 283 2.37 -11.67 -23.82
N ASP A 284 3.57 -11.66 -23.21
CA ASP A 284 4.16 -12.82 -22.54
C ASP A 284 3.98 -12.78 -21.00
N THR A 285 3.18 -11.82 -20.48
CA THR A 285 2.91 -11.67 -19.06
C THR A 285 1.42 -11.74 -18.80
N PRO A 286 0.90 -12.89 -18.34
CA PRO A 286 -0.52 -13.04 -18.06
C PRO A 286 -1.01 -11.98 -17.10
N SER A 287 -1.94 -11.12 -17.54
CA SER A 287 -2.35 -9.95 -16.79
C SER A 287 -3.82 -9.59 -16.97
N LYS A 288 -4.34 -8.84 -16.02
CA LYS A 288 -5.55 -8.01 -16.13
C LYS A 288 -5.13 -6.55 -15.97
N ILE A 289 -5.78 -5.65 -16.68
CA ILE A 289 -5.38 -4.24 -16.73
C ILE A 289 -6.44 -3.40 -16.03
N ASN A 290 -6.00 -2.61 -15.05
CA ASN A 290 -6.79 -1.56 -14.42
C ASN A 290 -6.37 -0.22 -15.04
N LEU A 291 -7.25 0.40 -15.80
CA LEU A 291 -7.08 1.76 -16.29
C LEU A 291 -7.57 2.73 -15.23
N ILE A 292 -6.70 3.65 -14.83
CA ILE A 292 -6.97 4.65 -13.80
C ILE A 292 -7.01 6.01 -14.48
N PRO A 293 -8.18 6.58 -14.78
CA PRO A 293 -8.24 7.97 -15.22
C PRO A 293 -7.54 8.85 -14.19
N PHE A 294 -6.65 9.73 -14.63
CA PHE A 294 -5.87 10.56 -13.72
C PHE A 294 -6.79 11.39 -12.80
N ASN A 295 -6.45 11.43 -11.53
CA ASN A 295 -7.14 12.25 -10.54
C ASN A 295 -6.30 13.52 -10.31
N PRO A 296 -6.72 14.69 -10.83
CA PRO A 296 -5.96 15.92 -10.71
C PRO A 296 -5.79 16.35 -9.25
N PHE A 297 -4.66 17.00 -8.96
CA PHE A 297 -4.41 17.62 -7.66
C PHE A 297 -3.63 18.93 -7.87
N PRO A 298 -3.69 19.89 -6.91
CA PRO A 298 -3.08 21.20 -7.07
C PRO A 298 -1.60 21.13 -7.41
N GLY A 299 -1.17 21.95 -8.39
CA GLY A 299 0.23 22.04 -8.83
C GLY A 299 0.71 20.95 -9.78
N ASN A 300 -0.12 19.96 -10.13
CA ASN A 300 0.24 18.94 -11.11
C ASN A 300 -0.16 19.37 -12.52
N PRO A 301 0.74 19.27 -13.54
CA PRO A 301 0.45 19.72 -14.89
C PRO A 301 -0.39 18.76 -15.73
N TYR A 302 -0.60 17.51 -15.27
CA TYR A 302 -1.31 16.50 -16.04
C TYR A 302 -2.82 16.67 -15.97
N GLY A 303 -3.50 16.30 -17.07
CA GLY A 303 -4.94 16.30 -17.21
C GLY A 303 -5.54 14.89 -17.17
N LYS A 304 -6.86 14.84 -16.91
CA LYS A 304 -7.66 13.62 -17.02
C LYS A 304 -8.14 13.48 -18.47
N PRO A 305 -7.94 12.33 -19.14
CA PRO A 305 -8.45 12.10 -20.48
C PRO A 305 -9.97 12.14 -20.57
N SER A 306 -10.50 12.48 -21.74
CA SER A 306 -11.93 12.38 -22.00
C SER A 306 -12.42 10.93 -21.94
N ASN A 307 -13.66 10.71 -21.54
CA ASN A 307 -14.27 9.37 -21.51
C ASN A 307 -14.15 8.64 -22.85
N SER A 308 -14.32 9.36 -23.97
CA SER A 308 -14.16 8.79 -25.33
C SER A 308 -12.74 8.29 -25.60
N ARG A 309 -11.70 8.95 -25.07
CA ARG A 309 -10.32 8.47 -25.20
C ARG A 309 -10.09 7.21 -24.35
N ILE A 310 -10.60 7.22 -23.10
CA ILE A 310 -10.52 6.09 -22.19
C ILE A 310 -11.22 4.85 -22.78
N ASP A 311 -12.43 5.03 -23.34
CA ASP A 311 -13.20 3.93 -23.93
C ASP A 311 -12.49 3.33 -25.16
N ARG A 312 -11.94 4.18 -26.04
CA ARG A 312 -11.18 3.70 -27.20
C ARG A 312 -9.91 2.96 -26.78
N PHE A 313 -9.15 3.49 -25.82
CA PHE A 313 -7.96 2.85 -25.28
C PHE A 313 -8.30 1.47 -24.68
N SER A 314 -9.36 1.41 -23.87
CA SER A 314 -9.87 0.18 -23.27
C SER A 314 -10.27 -0.85 -24.34
N LYS A 315 -10.99 -0.41 -25.39
CA LYS A 315 -11.45 -1.27 -26.49
C LYS A 315 -10.27 -1.91 -27.24
N VAL A 316 -9.23 -1.15 -27.56
CA VAL A 316 -8.02 -1.69 -28.19
C VAL A 316 -7.42 -2.81 -27.34
N LEU A 317 -7.25 -2.62 -26.03
CA LEU A 317 -6.70 -3.66 -25.16
C LEU A 317 -7.60 -4.91 -25.09
N MET A 318 -8.93 -4.73 -25.09
CA MET A 318 -9.89 -5.85 -25.12
C MET A 318 -9.81 -6.64 -26.43
N GLU A 319 -9.57 -5.98 -27.57
CA GLU A 319 -9.36 -6.62 -28.89
C GLU A 319 -8.11 -7.51 -28.89
N TYR A 320 -7.09 -7.22 -28.06
CA TYR A 320 -5.95 -8.10 -27.80
C TYR A 320 -6.22 -9.22 -26.79
N GLY A 321 -7.45 -9.32 -26.25
CA GLY A 321 -7.86 -10.38 -25.31
C GLY A 321 -7.59 -10.08 -23.84
N PHE A 322 -7.20 -8.86 -23.48
CA PHE A 322 -7.02 -8.51 -22.08
C PHE A 322 -8.35 -8.27 -21.37
N THR A 323 -8.42 -8.68 -20.09
CA THR A 323 -9.47 -8.22 -19.18
C THR A 323 -9.12 -6.80 -18.74
N VAL A 324 -9.93 -5.82 -19.10
CA VAL A 324 -9.71 -4.41 -18.82
C VAL A 324 -10.80 -3.89 -17.88
N ILE A 325 -10.41 -3.19 -16.83
CA ILE A 325 -11.30 -2.54 -15.88
C ILE A 325 -10.95 -1.06 -15.84
N VAL A 326 -11.89 -0.19 -16.17
CA VAL A 326 -11.74 1.26 -15.95
C VAL A 326 -12.19 1.54 -14.52
N ARG A 327 -11.26 2.01 -13.68
CA ARG A 327 -11.56 2.30 -12.28
C ARG A 327 -12.43 3.54 -12.16
N LYS A 328 -13.51 3.43 -11.40
CA LYS A 328 -14.27 4.62 -10.97
C LYS A 328 -13.48 5.32 -9.87
N THR A 329 -13.34 6.63 -9.98
CA THR A 329 -12.81 7.46 -8.88
C THR A 329 -13.71 7.29 -7.66
N ARG A 330 -13.11 7.10 -6.50
CA ARG A 330 -13.79 6.99 -5.20
C ARG A 330 -13.22 8.05 -4.27
N GLY A 331 -14.11 8.67 -3.48
CA GLY A 331 -13.71 9.72 -2.55
C GLY A 331 -13.10 10.96 -3.23
N ASP A 332 -13.59 11.32 -4.43
CA ASP A 332 -13.10 12.46 -5.22
C ASP A 332 -13.28 13.78 -4.48
N ASP A 333 -14.39 13.91 -3.75
CA ASP A 333 -14.76 15.08 -2.97
C ASP A 333 -13.92 15.27 -1.68
N ILE A 334 -13.07 14.30 -1.35
CA ILE A 334 -12.19 14.32 -0.17
C ILE A 334 -10.72 14.01 -0.51
N ASP A 335 -10.31 14.10 -1.76
CA ASP A 335 -8.95 13.77 -2.24
C ASP A 335 -8.47 12.38 -1.77
N ALA A 336 -9.35 11.37 -1.85
CA ALA A 336 -9.05 10.00 -1.40
C ALA A 336 -8.72 9.04 -2.56
N ALA A 337 -8.67 9.53 -3.79
CA ALA A 337 -8.38 8.70 -4.94
C ALA A 337 -6.89 8.31 -5.05
N CYS A 338 -6.62 7.31 -5.88
CA CYS A 338 -5.24 6.86 -6.12
C CYS A 338 -4.36 8.01 -6.61
N GLY A 339 -3.19 8.17 -5.98
CA GLY A 339 -2.23 9.22 -6.28
C GLY A 339 -2.48 10.56 -5.60
N GLN A 340 -3.58 10.74 -4.87
CA GLN A 340 -3.94 11.99 -4.19
C GLN A 340 -3.56 12.04 -2.70
N LEU A 341 -3.17 10.93 -2.08
CA LEU A 341 -2.91 10.89 -0.64
C LEU A 341 -1.77 11.81 -0.22
N VAL A 342 -2.03 12.59 0.81
CA VAL A 342 -1.15 13.66 1.32
C VAL A 342 -1.10 13.57 2.85
N GLY A 343 0.03 13.10 3.39
CA GLY A 343 0.28 13.17 4.83
C GLY A 343 0.94 14.49 5.25
N ASP A 344 1.18 14.67 6.55
CA ASP A 344 2.14 15.65 7.02
C ASP A 344 3.54 15.02 7.01
N VAL A 345 4.35 15.38 6.01
CA VAL A 345 5.64 14.73 5.72
C VAL A 345 6.78 15.72 5.80
N ILE A 346 7.69 15.51 6.75
CA ILE A 346 8.97 16.23 6.81
C ILE A 346 9.94 15.54 5.85
N ASP A 347 10.15 16.14 4.67
CA ASP A 347 11.00 15.56 3.63
C ASP A 347 12.48 15.55 4.04
N ARG A 348 13.07 14.35 4.15
CA ARG A 348 14.52 14.16 4.39
C ARG A 348 15.36 14.10 3.12
N THR A 349 14.73 14.01 1.94
CA THR A 349 15.44 13.95 0.65
C THR A 349 15.81 15.32 0.09
N LYS A 350 15.37 16.39 0.74
CA LYS A 350 15.55 17.79 0.30
C LYS A 350 14.92 18.09 -1.08
N ARG A 351 14.02 17.24 -1.59
CA ARG A 351 13.36 17.40 -2.88
C ARG A 351 12.49 18.64 -2.95
N THR A 352 11.73 18.89 -1.90
CA THR A 352 10.85 20.05 -1.80
C THR A 352 11.64 21.35 -1.95
N ILE A 353 12.85 21.40 -1.37
CA ILE A 353 13.78 22.53 -1.52
C ILE A 353 14.29 22.61 -2.95
N LYS A 354 14.70 21.48 -3.55
CA LYS A 354 15.20 21.42 -4.93
C LYS A 354 14.13 21.83 -5.95
N ASN A 355 12.90 21.36 -5.77
CA ASN A 355 11.77 21.70 -6.65
C ASN A 355 11.41 23.19 -6.53
N ARG A 356 11.40 23.79 -5.35
CA ARG A 356 11.21 25.25 -5.18
C ARG A 356 12.34 26.03 -5.84
N MET A 357 13.60 25.66 -5.64
CA MET A 357 14.75 26.32 -6.26
C MET A 357 14.70 26.22 -7.79
N GLN A 358 14.23 25.11 -8.37
CA GLN A 358 14.04 24.97 -9.82
C GLN A 358 12.88 25.84 -10.34
N GLN A 359 11.80 25.96 -9.60
CA GLN A 359 10.68 26.87 -9.92
C GLN A 359 11.10 28.33 -9.86
N ASP A 360 11.99 28.67 -8.92
CA ASP A 360 12.53 30.02 -8.74
C ASP A 360 13.73 30.31 -9.70
N GLY A 361 14.04 29.41 -10.64
CA GLY A 361 15.13 29.59 -11.61
C GLY A 361 16.55 29.45 -11.04
N ILE A 362 16.70 28.93 -9.83
CA ILE A 362 18.00 28.76 -9.16
C ILE A 362 18.59 27.39 -9.53
N SER A 363 19.68 27.41 -10.32
CA SER A 363 20.42 26.19 -10.70
C SER A 363 21.27 25.68 -9.53
N VAL A 364 20.95 24.53 -8.95
CA VAL A 364 21.73 23.88 -7.90
C VAL A 364 22.73 22.91 -8.52
N LYS A 365 24.01 23.29 -8.54
CA LYS A 365 25.10 22.31 -8.76
C LYS A 365 25.29 21.50 -7.46
N MET A 366 25.14 20.19 -7.54
CA MET A 366 25.51 19.31 -6.43
C MET A 366 27.03 19.15 -6.38
N VAL A 367 27.58 19.30 -5.19
CA VAL A 367 28.94 18.86 -4.81
C VAL A 367 28.85 17.43 -4.32
#